data_04f852eb9e81dab38672a091b3de1d48
#
_entry.id   04f852eb9e81dab38672a091b3de1d48
#
_cell.length_a   1.000
_cell.length_b   1.000
_cell.length_c   1.000
_cell.angle_alpha   90.00
_cell.angle_beta   90.00
_cell.angle_gamma   90.00
#
_symmetry.space_group_name_H-M   'P 1'
#
loop_
_entity.id
_entity.type
_entity.pdbx_description
1 polymer ?
#
loop_
_entity_poly.entity_id
_entity_poly.type
_entity_poly.pdbx_seq_one_letter_code
_entity_poly.pdbx_strand_id
1 'polypeptide(L)'
;YICSSHDIIYIMKRPILSFIAFLVSLPLFCNDSLTVFYRIRLDQDIDPSSQRLVTLGLEKAEQAGADYVILDLNTYGGAVNAADSIRSALLRYEKPVVAYVNMQAASAGALISIACDSIYMKTGSSIGAATVVNQTGDVMPDKDQSFMRGMMRSTAQATGRDPKIAESMTDTANVLSMTPTEAIEVGYCEGICESEYEVAEKVAGDKEFVIKNMEDDMTWLDKL
;
A
#
# COMPACT_ATOMS: atom_id res chain seq x y z
N TYR A 1 44.93 63.94 -67.40
CA TYR A 1 45.93 63.30 -66.63
C TYR A 1 45.28 62.22 -65.75
N ILE A 2 45.24 61.06 -66.16
CA ILE A 2 45.85 59.80 -65.80
C ILE A 2 46.10 59.64 -64.29
N CYS A 3 45.39 58.79 -63.66
CA CYS A 3 45.98 57.68 -62.92
C CYS A 3 45.00 56.60 -62.62
N SER A 4 45.33 55.47 -63.14
CA SER A 4 44.75 54.14 -62.90
C SER A 4 45.14 53.71 -61.46
N SER A 5 44.23 53.19 -60.71
CA SER A 5 44.55 52.28 -59.63
C SER A 5 43.64 51.08 -59.65
N HIS A 6 44.24 49.95 -59.91
CA HIS A 6 43.62 48.62 -59.82
C HIS A 6 43.35 48.25 -58.38
N ASP A 7 42.14 48.26 -58.00
CA ASP A 7 41.74 47.63 -56.73
C ASP A 7 41.61 46.13 -56.94
N ILE A 8 42.58 45.41 -56.38
CA ILE A 8 42.57 43.94 -56.27
C ILE A 8 41.61 43.55 -55.14
N ILE A 9 40.44 43.05 -55.50
CA ILE A 9 39.50 42.50 -54.57
C ILE A 9 40.02 41.13 -54.12
N TYR A 10 40.55 41.09 -52.90
CA TYR A 10 40.91 39.84 -52.20
C TYR A 10 39.64 39.15 -51.73
N ILE A 11 39.17 38.14 -52.44
CA ILE A 11 38.09 37.24 -51.99
C ILE A 11 38.70 36.30 -50.96
N MET A 12 38.55 36.65 -49.70
CA MET A 12 38.80 35.71 -48.63
C MET A 12 37.77 34.61 -48.62
N LYS A 13 38.16 33.43 -49.14
CA LYS A 13 37.42 32.21 -48.93
C LYS A 13 37.41 31.85 -47.44
N ARG A 14 36.33 32.13 -46.74
CA ARG A 14 36.09 31.61 -45.40
C ARG A 14 35.88 30.09 -45.52
N PRO A 15 36.64 29.25 -44.78
CA PRO A 15 36.31 27.84 -44.68
C PRO A 15 35.01 27.72 -43.88
N ILE A 16 34.00 27.13 -44.49
CA ILE A 16 32.76 26.69 -43.79
C ILE A 16 33.19 25.54 -42.89
N LEU A 17 33.41 25.87 -41.61
CA LEU A 17 33.63 24.87 -40.60
C LEU A 17 32.28 24.15 -40.36
N SER A 18 32.14 23.01 -41.02
CA SER A 18 31.01 22.10 -40.86
C SER A 18 31.08 21.53 -39.47
N PHE A 19 30.34 22.15 -38.52
CA PHE A 19 30.14 21.61 -37.19
C PHE A 19 29.20 20.40 -37.35
N ILE A 20 29.79 19.22 -37.54
CA ILE A 20 29.07 17.98 -37.41
C ILE A 20 28.77 17.84 -35.88
N ALA A 21 27.56 18.25 -35.50
CA ALA A 21 27.02 17.96 -34.22
C ALA A 21 26.85 16.42 -34.13
N PHE A 22 27.84 15.76 -33.57
CA PHE A 22 27.73 14.36 -33.17
C PHE A 22 26.71 14.32 -32.01
N LEU A 23 25.44 14.14 -32.36
CA LEU A 23 24.38 13.80 -31.43
C LEU A 23 24.74 12.43 -30.86
N VAL A 24 25.50 12.45 -29.76
CA VAL A 24 25.63 11.30 -28.89
C VAL A 24 24.23 11.04 -28.33
N SER A 25 23.51 10.14 -28.97
CA SER A 25 22.33 9.52 -28.39
C SER A 25 22.82 8.72 -27.19
N LEU A 26 22.88 9.38 -26.03
CA LEU A 26 22.96 8.68 -24.76
C LEU A 26 21.74 7.74 -24.74
N PRO A 27 21.93 6.42 -24.67
CA PRO A 27 20.82 5.56 -24.35
C PRO A 27 20.30 6.09 -23.01
N LEU A 28 19.06 6.55 -22.97
CA LEU A 28 18.32 6.59 -21.73
C LEU A 28 18.30 5.13 -21.27
N PHE A 29 19.24 4.77 -20.40
CA PHE A 29 19.06 3.61 -19.57
C PHE A 29 17.83 3.94 -18.73
N CYS A 30 16.67 3.50 -19.19
CA CYS A 30 15.55 3.26 -18.33
C CYS A 30 16.11 2.28 -17.29
N ASN A 31 16.47 2.81 -16.16
CA ASN A 31 16.85 1.97 -15.03
C ASN A 31 15.54 1.40 -14.56
N ASP A 32 15.10 0.29 -15.18
CA ASP A 32 14.00 -0.51 -14.69
C ASP A 32 14.44 -1.08 -13.34
N SER A 33 14.35 -0.24 -12.32
CA SER A 33 14.61 -0.66 -10.96
C SER A 33 13.54 -1.69 -10.61
N LEU A 34 14.00 -2.89 -10.29
CA LEU A 34 13.15 -3.98 -9.82
C LEU A 34 12.32 -3.48 -8.63
N THR A 35 10.99 -3.54 -8.74
CA THR A 35 10.09 -3.15 -7.67
C THR A 35 10.09 -4.21 -6.57
N VAL A 36 10.39 -3.82 -5.36
CA VAL A 36 10.49 -4.72 -4.21
C VAL A 36 9.23 -4.64 -3.37
N PHE A 37 8.49 -5.73 -3.31
CA PHE A 37 7.39 -5.92 -2.36
C PHE A 37 7.90 -6.68 -1.13
N TYR A 38 7.45 -6.28 0.05
CA TYR A 38 7.71 -7.00 1.29
C TYR A 38 6.40 -7.51 1.88
N ARG A 39 6.26 -8.83 2.00
CA ARG A 39 5.05 -9.45 2.50
C ARG A 39 5.14 -9.71 3.98
N ILE A 40 4.13 -9.22 4.71
CA ILE A 40 3.87 -9.49 6.13
C ILE A 40 2.59 -10.32 6.20
N ARG A 41 2.66 -11.54 6.72
CA ARG A 41 1.50 -12.41 6.87
C ARG A 41 0.90 -12.26 8.27
N LEU A 42 -0.35 -11.81 8.33
CA LEU A 42 -1.15 -11.66 9.54
C LEU A 42 -2.33 -12.65 9.52
N ASP A 43 -2.04 -13.89 9.86
CA ASP A 43 -2.97 -15.03 9.85
C ASP A 43 -3.18 -15.53 11.29
N GLN A 44 -3.76 -14.65 12.13
CA GLN A 44 -4.00 -14.90 13.55
C GLN A 44 -4.92 -13.83 14.15
N ASP A 45 -5.31 -14.02 15.43
CA ASP A 45 -6.05 -13.02 16.18
C ASP A 45 -5.23 -11.74 16.41
N ILE A 46 -5.92 -10.62 16.54
CA ILE A 46 -5.31 -9.32 16.81
C ILE A 46 -5.07 -9.17 18.32
N ASP A 47 -3.80 -9.25 18.69
CA ASP A 47 -3.29 -9.22 20.05
C ASP A 47 -1.92 -8.51 20.13
N PRO A 48 -1.26 -8.43 21.28
CA PRO A 48 0.08 -7.84 21.39
C PRO A 48 1.15 -8.56 20.53
N SER A 49 0.99 -9.85 20.24
CA SER A 49 1.91 -10.61 19.37
C SER A 49 1.77 -10.19 17.93
N SER A 50 0.55 -10.11 17.42
CA SER A 50 0.25 -9.64 16.06
C SER A 50 0.64 -8.16 15.88
N GLN A 51 0.45 -7.32 16.92
CA GLN A 51 0.94 -5.95 16.91
C GLN A 51 2.46 -5.91 16.72
N ARG A 52 3.20 -6.71 17.50
CA ARG A 52 4.66 -6.81 17.39
C ARG A 52 5.08 -7.31 16.00
N LEU A 53 4.39 -8.34 15.48
CA LEU A 53 4.64 -8.90 14.15
C LEU A 53 4.57 -7.82 13.07
N VAL A 54 3.48 -7.06 13.04
CA VAL A 54 3.30 -6.01 12.01
C VAL A 54 4.34 -4.91 12.19
N THR A 55 4.58 -4.44 13.41
CA THR A 55 5.57 -3.38 13.66
C THR A 55 6.97 -3.81 13.21
N LEU A 56 7.40 -5.01 13.60
CA LEU A 56 8.69 -5.57 13.18
C LEU A 56 8.74 -5.80 11.65
N GLY A 57 7.62 -6.22 11.07
CA GLY A 57 7.52 -6.42 9.63
C GLY A 57 7.72 -5.11 8.84
N LEU A 58 7.14 -4.01 9.29
CA LEU A 58 7.34 -2.68 8.70
C LEU A 58 8.80 -2.21 8.82
N GLU A 59 9.42 -2.43 9.97
CA GLU A 59 10.85 -2.12 10.18
C GLU A 59 11.75 -2.95 9.25
N LYS A 60 11.48 -4.24 9.10
CA LYS A 60 12.23 -5.13 8.20
C LYS A 60 12.00 -4.77 6.73
N ALA A 61 10.78 -4.38 6.35
CA ALA A 61 10.48 -3.91 4.99
C ALA A 61 11.32 -2.67 4.65
N GLU A 62 11.46 -1.74 5.59
CA GLU A 62 12.31 -0.56 5.43
C GLU A 62 13.78 -0.95 5.24
N GLN A 63 14.30 -1.86 6.09
CA GLN A 63 15.68 -2.37 6.01
C GLN A 63 15.94 -3.15 4.71
N ALA A 64 14.92 -3.85 4.20
CA ALA A 64 14.99 -4.60 2.95
C ALA A 64 14.92 -3.69 1.70
N GLY A 65 14.70 -2.39 1.88
CA GLY A 65 14.53 -1.42 0.79
C GLY A 65 13.25 -1.67 -0.02
N ALA A 66 12.18 -2.14 0.62
CA ALA A 66 10.91 -2.38 -0.05
C ALA A 66 10.31 -1.09 -0.63
N ASP A 67 9.71 -1.16 -1.80
CA ASP A 67 8.93 -0.07 -2.39
C ASP A 67 7.47 -0.11 -1.93
N TYR A 68 6.97 -1.33 -1.66
CA TYR A 68 5.61 -1.60 -1.19
C TYR A 68 5.63 -2.67 -0.10
N VAL A 69 4.67 -2.58 0.82
CA VAL A 69 4.38 -3.67 1.76
C VAL A 69 3.06 -4.32 1.37
N ILE A 70 3.01 -5.65 1.33
CA ILE A 70 1.76 -6.42 1.23
C ILE A 70 1.46 -6.97 2.61
N LEU A 71 0.38 -6.50 3.22
CA LEU A 71 -0.17 -7.05 4.46
C LEU A 71 -1.21 -8.13 4.10
N ASP A 72 -0.79 -9.39 4.13
CA ASP A 72 -1.63 -10.56 3.84
C ASP A 72 -2.46 -10.90 5.07
N LEU A 73 -3.77 -10.63 4.99
CA LEU A 73 -4.70 -10.62 6.11
C LEU A 73 -5.64 -11.83 6.09
N ASN A 74 -5.65 -12.55 7.20
CA ASN A 74 -6.70 -13.51 7.55
C ASN A 74 -6.93 -13.46 9.07
N THR A 75 -7.95 -12.72 9.51
CA THR A 75 -8.24 -12.56 10.94
C THR A 75 -9.72 -12.33 11.21
N TYR A 76 -10.21 -12.92 12.28
CA TYR A 76 -11.54 -12.65 12.82
C TYR A 76 -11.59 -11.42 13.73
N GLY A 77 -10.46 -10.79 13.98
CA GLY A 77 -10.35 -9.61 14.83
C GLY A 77 -9.60 -9.88 16.12
N GLY A 78 -9.92 -9.12 17.17
CA GLY A 78 -9.27 -9.25 18.49
C GLY A 78 -9.25 -7.95 19.28
N ALA A 79 -8.18 -7.72 20.02
CA ALA A 79 -8.07 -6.62 20.98
C ALA A 79 -8.00 -5.24 20.29
N VAL A 80 -8.93 -4.35 20.67
CA VAL A 80 -9.04 -2.99 20.10
C VAL A 80 -7.74 -2.19 20.27
N ASN A 81 -7.07 -2.30 21.42
CA ASN A 81 -5.81 -1.59 21.68
C ASN A 81 -4.66 -2.05 20.77
N ALA A 82 -4.57 -3.34 20.49
CA ALA A 82 -3.59 -3.89 19.54
C ALA A 82 -3.92 -3.42 18.10
N ALA A 83 -5.21 -3.48 17.72
CA ALA A 83 -5.68 -2.99 16.43
C ALA A 83 -5.38 -1.49 16.22
N ASP A 84 -5.61 -0.65 17.24
CA ASP A 84 -5.30 0.79 17.16
C ASP A 84 -3.79 1.05 17.05
N SER A 85 -2.97 0.24 17.73
CA SER A 85 -1.52 0.32 17.60
C SER A 85 -1.04 -0.03 16.19
N ILE A 86 -1.58 -1.12 15.61
CA ILE A 86 -1.29 -1.52 14.22
C ILE A 86 -1.77 -0.43 13.24
N ARG A 87 -3.03 0.01 13.35
CA ARG A 87 -3.58 1.11 12.54
C ARG A 87 -2.67 2.35 12.58
N SER A 88 -2.25 2.72 13.78
CA SER A 88 -1.41 3.91 13.97
C SER A 88 -0.01 3.75 13.38
N ALA A 89 0.53 2.53 13.36
CA ALA A 89 1.80 2.22 12.70
C ALA A 89 1.65 2.32 11.17
N LEU A 90 0.60 1.73 10.60
CA LEU A 90 0.30 1.78 9.17
C LEU A 90 0.10 3.21 8.67
N LEU A 91 -0.71 4.02 9.36
CA LEU A 91 -0.96 5.42 8.98
C LEU A 91 0.27 6.33 9.07
N ARG A 92 1.32 5.92 9.79
CA ARG A 92 2.59 6.67 9.88
C ARG A 92 3.68 6.11 8.96
N TYR A 93 3.47 4.97 8.38
CA TYR A 93 4.45 4.36 7.49
C TYR A 93 4.50 5.16 6.19
N GLU A 94 5.72 5.50 5.73
CA GLU A 94 5.89 6.43 4.61
C GLU A 94 5.71 5.80 3.23
N LYS A 95 5.87 4.47 3.15
CA LYS A 95 5.73 3.74 1.89
C LYS A 95 4.35 3.10 1.78
N PRO A 96 3.85 2.88 0.56
CA PRO A 96 2.52 2.31 0.37
C PRO A 96 2.39 0.92 0.98
N VAL A 97 1.32 0.72 1.75
CA VAL A 97 0.91 -0.57 2.29
C VAL A 97 -0.36 -1.03 1.60
N VAL A 98 -0.30 -2.22 1.03
CA VAL A 98 -1.40 -2.88 0.34
C VAL A 98 -1.97 -3.97 1.25
N ALA A 99 -3.22 -3.85 1.67
CA ALA A 99 -3.92 -4.94 2.34
C ALA A 99 -4.38 -5.98 1.31
N TYR A 100 -4.01 -7.22 1.51
CA TYR A 100 -4.55 -8.36 0.77
C TYR A 100 -5.42 -9.20 1.69
N VAL A 101 -6.73 -9.09 1.55
CA VAL A 101 -7.68 -9.88 2.35
C VAL A 101 -7.82 -11.27 1.75
N ASN A 102 -7.06 -12.21 2.29
CA ASN A 102 -6.98 -13.58 1.78
C ASN A 102 -8.24 -14.39 2.10
N MET A 103 -8.78 -14.27 3.33
CA MET A 103 -10.04 -14.92 3.74
C MET A 103 -10.93 -13.97 4.53
N GLN A 104 -10.49 -13.50 5.69
CA GLN A 104 -11.29 -12.68 6.58
C GLN A 104 -10.52 -11.43 7.01
N ALA A 105 -11.18 -10.29 6.95
CA ALA A 105 -10.76 -9.06 7.61
C ALA A 105 -11.93 -8.56 8.47
N ALA A 106 -12.25 -9.35 9.50
CA ALA A 106 -13.38 -9.06 10.39
C ALA A 106 -12.94 -8.20 11.58
N SER A 107 -13.86 -7.36 12.08
CA SER A 107 -13.66 -6.58 13.30
C SER A 107 -12.38 -5.71 13.26
N ALA A 108 -11.41 -5.98 14.14
CA ALA A 108 -10.10 -5.34 14.13
C ALA A 108 -9.38 -5.47 12.77
N GLY A 109 -9.61 -6.58 12.04
CA GLY A 109 -9.09 -6.77 10.69
C GLY A 109 -9.61 -5.75 9.68
N ALA A 110 -10.88 -5.36 9.78
CA ALA A 110 -11.45 -4.30 8.94
C ALA A 110 -10.78 -2.95 9.23
N LEU A 111 -10.60 -2.59 10.51
CA LEU A 111 -9.91 -1.37 10.91
C LEU A 111 -8.46 -1.32 10.38
N ILE A 112 -7.75 -2.44 10.45
CA ILE A 112 -6.38 -2.57 9.95
C ILE A 112 -6.36 -2.44 8.43
N SER A 113 -7.29 -3.10 7.74
CA SER A 113 -7.37 -3.04 6.26
C SER A 113 -7.62 -1.61 5.76
N ILE A 114 -8.56 -0.88 6.38
CA ILE A 114 -8.84 0.51 5.96
C ILE A 114 -7.74 1.50 6.33
N ALA A 115 -6.79 1.12 7.18
CA ALA A 115 -5.60 1.91 7.46
C ALA A 115 -4.49 1.76 6.41
N CYS A 116 -4.62 0.79 5.50
CA CYS A 116 -3.71 0.62 4.38
C CYS A 116 -4.09 1.52 3.19
N ASP A 117 -3.12 1.81 2.31
CA ASP A 117 -3.32 2.70 1.16
C ASP A 117 -4.26 2.11 0.11
N SER A 118 -4.19 0.79 -0.11
CA SER A 118 -5.07 0.06 -1.01
C SER A 118 -5.49 -1.28 -0.43
N ILE A 119 -6.62 -1.81 -0.88
CA ILE A 119 -7.18 -3.09 -0.43
C ILE A 119 -7.49 -3.95 -1.65
N TYR A 120 -6.91 -5.13 -1.72
CA TYR A 120 -7.30 -6.18 -2.65
C TYR A 120 -7.89 -7.35 -1.88
N MET A 121 -8.85 -8.02 -2.47
CA MET A 121 -9.57 -9.10 -1.80
C MET A 121 -9.58 -10.35 -2.66
N LYS A 122 -9.48 -11.51 -2.01
CA LYS A 122 -9.60 -12.81 -2.68
C LYS A 122 -11.08 -13.18 -2.88
N THR A 123 -11.38 -13.93 -3.93
CA THR A 123 -12.70 -14.50 -4.12
C THR A 123 -13.11 -15.31 -2.87
N GLY A 124 -14.30 -15.04 -2.36
CA GLY A 124 -14.83 -15.69 -1.14
C GLY A 124 -14.35 -15.07 0.18
N SER A 125 -13.53 -14.03 0.14
CA SER A 125 -13.16 -13.27 1.34
C SER A 125 -14.25 -12.29 1.77
N SER A 126 -14.09 -11.71 2.96
CA SER A 126 -14.98 -10.65 3.44
C SER A 126 -14.25 -9.61 4.30
N ILE A 127 -14.80 -8.39 4.35
CA ILE A 127 -14.31 -7.27 5.18
C ILE A 127 -15.47 -6.59 5.90
N GLY A 128 -15.31 -6.30 7.20
CA GLY A 128 -16.31 -5.56 7.98
C GLY A 128 -16.55 -6.16 9.36
N ALA A 129 -17.82 -6.15 9.82
CA ALA A 129 -18.28 -6.69 11.09
C ALA A 129 -17.48 -6.20 12.31
N ALA A 130 -17.34 -4.88 12.45
CA ALA A 130 -16.47 -4.23 13.45
C ALA A 130 -17.22 -3.76 14.71
N THR A 131 -18.38 -4.33 15.01
CA THR A 131 -19.09 -4.12 16.30
C THR A 131 -18.23 -4.60 17.45
N VAL A 132 -18.07 -3.77 18.47
CA VAL A 132 -17.28 -4.12 19.66
C VAL A 132 -18.07 -5.06 20.56
N VAL A 133 -17.49 -6.23 20.80
CA VAL A 133 -18.07 -7.26 21.70
C VAL A 133 -17.07 -7.61 22.80
N ASN A 134 -17.57 -8.14 23.91
CA ASN A 134 -16.73 -8.71 24.98
C ASN A 134 -16.30 -10.15 24.63
N GLN A 135 -15.55 -10.79 25.52
CA GLN A 135 -15.05 -12.17 25.33
C GLN A 135 -16.17 -13.23 25.23
N THR A 136 -17.37 -12.92 25.70
CA THR A 136 -18.55 -13.81 25.61
C THR A 136 -19.41 -13.52 24.38
N GLY A 137 -19.03 -12.51 23.56
CA GLY A 137 -19.76 -12.13 22.35
C GLY A 137 -20.87 -11.12 22.58
N ASP A 138 -21.04 -10.60 23.83
CA ASP A 138 -22.05 -9.60 24.12
C ASP A 138 -21.61 -8.23 23.63
N VAL A 139 -22.54 -7.46 23.07
CA VAL A 139 -22.29 -6.11 22.55
C VAL A 139 -21.88 -5.19 23.72
N MET A 140 -20.73 -4.52 23.55
CA MET A 140 -20.22 -3.56 24.53
C MET A 140 -21.10 -2.30 24.60
N PRO A 141 -21.06 -1.56 25.74
CA PRO A 141 -21.78 -0.33 25.91
C PRO A 141 -21.56 0.72 24.82
N ASP A 142 -22.48 1.65 24.63
CA ASP A 142 -22.44 2.67 23.57
C ASP A 142 -21.16 3.52 23.58
N LYS A 143 -20.55 3.73 24.76
CA LYS A 143 -19.27 4.43 24.88
C LYS A 143 -18.16 3.75 24.05
N ASP A 144 -18.08 2.42 24.12
CA ASP A 144 -17.07 1.64 23.43
C ASP A 144 -17.39 1.56 21.94
N GLN A 145 -18.67 1.42 21.58
CA GLN A 145 -19.14 1.50 20.20
C GLN A 145 -18.85 2.88 19.59
N SER A 146 -19.11 3.96 20.34
CA SER A 146 -18.85 5.32 19.88
C SER A 146 -17.37 5.60 19.64
N PHE A 147 -16.49 5.04 20.49
CA PHE A 147 -15.05 5.12 20.31
C PHE A 147 -14.62 4.41 19.01
N MET A 148 -15.09 3.17 18.80
CA MET A 148 -14.79 2.40 17.59
C MET A 148 -15.33 3.08 16.33
N ARG A 149 -16.58 3.58 16.34
CA ARG A 149 -17.15 4.37 15.23
C ARG A 149 -16.27 5.56 14.87
N GLY A 150 -15.80 6.30 15.88
CA GLY A 150 -14.91 7.45 15.68
C GLY A 150 -13.59 7.04 15.03
N MET A 151 -13.00 5.93 15.50
CA MET A 151 -11.75 5.38 14.97
C MET A 151 -11.90 4.92 13.52
N MET A 152 -12.95 4.17 13.21
CA MET A 152 -13.26 3.72 11.85
C MET A 152 -13.42 4.91 10.88
N ARG A 153 -14.23 5.92 11.25
CA ARG A 153 -14.41 7.12 10.44
C ARG A 153 -13.12 7.89 10.20
N SER A 154 -12.34 8.14 11.26
CA SER A 154 -11.10 8.90 11.15
C SER A 154 -10.05 8.19 10.30
N THR A 155 -10.00 6.85 10.38
CA THR A 155 -9.11 6.04 9.56
C THR A 155 -9.52 6.09 8.09
N ALA A 156 -10.80 5.90 7.79
CA ALA A 156 -11.31 6.01 6.42
C ALA A 156 -11.06 7.40 5.81
N GLN A 157 -11.25 8.47 6.59
CA GLN A 157 -10.92 9.84 6.15
C GLN A 157 -9.44 10.00 5.84
N ALA A 158 -8.56 9.45 6.67
CA ALA A 158 -7.11 9.54 6.48
C ALA A 158 -6.64 8.83 5.20
N THR A 159 -7.32 7.76 4.78
CA THR A 159 -7.00 6.96 3.59
C THR A 159 -7.91 7.26 2.39
N GLY A 160 -8.72 8.32 2.46
CA GLY A 160 -9.54 8.78 1.33
C GLY A 160 -10.80 7.96 1.05
N ARG A 161 -11.22 7.09 1.98
CA ARG A 161 -12.43 6.26 1.87
C ARG A 161 -13.65 6.93 2.51
N ASP A 162 -14.87 6.52 2.12
CA ASP A 162 -16.10 7.07 2.70
C ASP A 162 -16.22 6.67 4.19
N PRO A 163 -16.19 7.65 5.11
CA PRO A 163 -16.27 7.38 6.54
C PRO A 163 -17.61 6.82 7.01
N LYS A 164 -18.70 7.01 6.23
CA LYS A 164 -20.02 6.47 6.58
C LYS A 164 -20.06 4.94 6.39
N ILE A 165 -19.40 4.44 5.37
CA ILE A 165 -19.29 3.00 5.13
C ILE A 165 -18.45 2.35 6.25
N ALA A 166 -17.32 2.95 6.64
CA ALA A 166 -16.54 2.49 7.78
C ALA A 166 -17.37 2.48 9.08
N GLU A 167 -18.17 3.52 9.32
CA GLU A 167 -19.06 3.58 10.48
C GLU A 167 -20.11 2.45 10.46
N SER A 168 -20.69 2.16 9.30
CA SER A 168 -21.69 1.09 9.15
C SER A 168 -21.15 -0.31 9.49
N MET A 169 -19.85 -0.53 9.41
CA MET A 169 -19.22 -1.78 9.86
C MET A 169 -19.32 -1.99 11.37
N THR A 170 -19.56 -0.91 12.15
CA THR A 170 -19.69 -0.94 13.62
C THR A 170 -21.15 -0.87 14.10
N ASP A 171 -22.11 -0.83 13.18
CA ASP A 171 -23.53 -0.79 13.56
C ASP A 171 -23.91 -2.04 14.37
N THR A 172 -24.72 -1.85 15.41
CA THR A 172 -25.18 -2.95 16.26
C THR A 172 -26.50 -3.58 15.78
N ALA A 173 -27.26 -2.86 14.96
CA ALA A 173 -28.54 -3.31 14.44
C ALA A 173 -28.39 -3.91 13.01
N ASN A 174 -27.55 -3.27 12.18
CA ASN A 174 -27.34 -3.67 10.79
C ASN A 174 -25.84 -3.66 10.48
N VAL A 175 -25.14 -4.63 11.02
CA VAL A 175 -23.67 -4.76 10.87
C VAL A 175 -23.30 -4.95 9.41
N LEU A 176 -22.49 -4.03 8.86
CA LEU A 176 -22.00 -4.16 7.50
C LEU A 176 -20.80 -5.12 7.45
N SER A 177 -20.93 -6.13 6.60
CA SER A 177 -19.82 -6.95 6.14
C SER A 177 -19.95 -7.09 4.62
N MET A 178 -18.86 -6.91 3.89
CA MET A 178 -18.87 -6.83 2.43
C MET A 178 -18.09 -7.98 1.82
N THR A 179 -18.64 -8.53 0.76
CA THR A 179 -17.94 -9.37 -0.21
C THR A 179 -16.98 -8.53 -1.06
N PRO A 180 -16.04 -9.12 -1.80
CA PRO A 180 -15.14 -8.38 -2.68
C PRO A 180 -15.87 -7.49 -3.69
N THR A 181 -16.96 -7.99 -4.27
CA THR A 181 -17.76 -7.24 -5.26
C THR A 181 -18.42 -6.02 -4.63
N GLU A 182 -19.07 -6.19 -3.48
CA GLU A 182 -19.69 -5.09 -2.74
C GLU A 182 -18.66 -4.06 -2.30
N ALA A 183 -17.48 -4.50 -1.86
CA ALA A 183 -16.41 -3.60 -1.45
C ALA A 183 -15.85 -2.78 -2.64
N ILE A 184 -15.80 -3.36 -3.84
CA ILE A 184 -15.44 -2.63 -5.08
C ILE A 184 -16.52 -1.59 -5.42
N GLU A 185 -17.79 -1.97 -5.38
CA GLU A 185 -18.92 -1.07 -5.72
C GLU A 185 -18.94 0.21 -4.86
N VAL A 186 -18.49 0.10 -3.61
CA VAL A 186 -18.45 1.24 -2.68
C VAL A 186 -17.07 1.90 -2.57
N GLY A 187 -16.10 1.48 -3.38
CA GLY A 187 -14.73 2.06 -3.40
C GLY A 187 -13.87 1.72 -2.19
N TYR A 188 -14.11 0.57 -1.57
CA TYR A 188 -13.30 0.05 -0.45
C TYR A 188 -12.28 -1.00 -0.87
N CYS A 189 -12.42 -1.56 -2.07
CA CYS A 189 -11.52 -2.54 -2.63
C CYS A 189 -11.15 -2.14 -4.06
N GLU A 190 -9.88 -2.16 -4.38
CA GLU A 190 -9.35 -1.82 -5.70
C GLU A 190 -9.47 -2.95 -6.71
N GLY A 191 -9.67 -4.19 -6.24
CA GLY A 191 -9.86 -5.32 -7.14
C GLY A 191 -9.79 -6.69 -6.47
N ILE A 192 -10.23 -7.70 -7.21
CA ILE A 192 -10.15 -9.10 -6.79
C ILE A 192 -8.82 -9.67 -7.30
N CYS A 193 -8.10 -10.38 -6.43
CA CYS A 193 -6.85 -11.10 -6.71
C CYS A 193 -6.88 -12.45 -6.02
N GLU A 194 -6.43 -13.50 -6.69
CA GLU A 194 -6.40 -14.84 -6.11
C GLU A 194 -5.14 -15.14 -5.30
N SER A 195 -4.12 -14.29 -5.44
CA SER A 195 -2.85 -14.42 -4.73
C SER A 195 -2.18 -13.06 -4.50
N GLU A 196 -1.23 -13.03 -3.55
CA GLU A 196 -0.36 -11.88 -3.33
C GLU A 196 0.51 -11.56 -4.56
N TYR A 197 0.78 -12.56 -5.39
CA TYR A 197 1.49 -12.35 -6.64
C TYR A 197 0.67 -11.51 -7.62
N GLU A 198 -0.62 -11.82 -7.79
CA GLU A 198 -1.53 -11.01 -8.62
C GLU A 198 -1.71 -9.59 -8.08
N VAL A 199 -1.67 -9.42 -6.75
CA VAL A 199 -1.67 -8.09 -6.11
C VAL A 199 -0.42 -7.33 -6.53
N ALA A 200 0.76 -7.94 -6.38
CA ALA A 200 2.03 -7.32 -6.75
C ALA A 200 2.07 -6.98 -8.25
N GLU A 201 1.61 -7.88 -9.12
CA GLU A 201 1.52 -7.68 -10.57
C GLU A 201 0.64 -6.48 -10.92
N LYS A 202 -0.56 -6.36 -10.32
CA LYS A 202 -1.46 -5.22 -10.54
C LYS A 202 -0.87 -3.90 -10.05
N VAL A 203 -0.19 -3.92 -8.92
CA VAL A 203 0.42 -2.70 -8.33
C VAL A 203 1.69 -2.30 -9.07
N ALA A 204 2.52 -3.25 -9.48
CA ALA A 204 3.75 -2.99 -10.24
C ALA A 204 3.46 -2.51 -11.68
N GLY A 205 2.32 -2.93 -12.26
CA GLY A 205 2.01 -2.68 -13.67
C GLY A 205 3.02 -3.35 -14.60
N ASP A 206 3.66 -2.56 -15.47
CA ASP A 206 4.65 -3.07 -16.45
C ASP A 206 6.06 -3.24 -15.87
N LYS A 207 6.27 -2.98 -14.58
CA LYS A 207 7.60 -3.08 -13.94
C LYS A 207 7.88 -4.50 -13.49
N GLU A 208 9.13 -4.94 -13.65
CA GLU A 208 9.59 -6.17 -13.00
C GLU A 208 9.55 -6.03 -11.47
N PHE A 209 9.17 -7.10 -10.78
CA PHE A 209 9.06 -7.08 -9.32
C PHE A 209 9.55 -8.38 -8.67
N VAL A 210 9.81 -8.27 -7.37
CA VAL A 210 10.11 -9.40 -6.49
C VAL A 210 9.31 -9.25 -5.20
N ILE A 211 8.85 -10.38 -4.66
CA ILE A 211 8.21 -10.43 -3.33
C ILE A 211 9.20 -11.08 -2.37
N LYS A 212 9.59 -10.33 -1.32
CA LYS A 212 10.33 -10.84 -0.18
C LYS A 212 9.35 -11.17 0.94
N ASN A 213 9.49 -12.32 1.57
CA ASN A 213 8.61 -12.71 2.68
C ASN A 213 9.32 -12.41 4.00
N MET A 214 8.59 -11.87 4.96
CA MET A 214 9.09 -11.61 6.31
C MET A 214 9.60 -12.87 6.98
N GLU A 215 8.94 -14.02 6.75
CA GLU A 215 9.30 -15.30 7.34
C GLU A 215 10.73 -15.75 6.97
N ASP A 216 11.20 -15.36 5.79
CA ASP A 216 12.54 -15.67 5.30
C ASP A 216 13.62 -14.82 5.99
N ASP A 217 13.24 -13.62 6.45
CA ASP A 217 14.14 -12.67 7.11
C ASP A 217 14.08 -12.75 8.66
N MET A 218 13.18 -13.57 9.23
CA MET A 218 13.03 -13.70 10.68
C MET A 218 14.12 -14.58 11.28
N THR A 219 14.83 -14.02 12.23
CA THR A 219 15.76 -14.78 13.08
C THR A 219 14.99 -15.58 14.15
N TRP A 220 15.67 -16.52 14.82
CA TRP A 220 15.07 -17.25 15.94
C TRP A 220 14.68 -16.33 17.13
N LEU A 221 15.39 -15.20 17.30
CA LEU A 221 15.06 -14.18 18.31
C LEU A 221 13.76 -13.41 17.99
N ASP A 222 13.46 -13.21 16.73
CA ASP A 222 12.24 -12.53 16.29
C ASP A 222 10.99 -13.38 16.51
N LYS A 223 11.17 -14.71 16.65
CA LYS A 223 10.10 -15.72 16.86
C LYS A 223 9.79 -15.98 18.34
N LEU A 224 10.55 -15.36 19.27
CA LEU A 224 10.30 -15.40 20.72
C LEU A 224 9.39 -14.24 21.16
#